data_7add49112309dce0e3a17793ca1cd353
#
_entry.id   7add49112309dce0e3a17793ca1cd353
#
_cell.length_a   1.000
_cell.length_b   1.000
_cell.length_c   1.000
_cell.angle_alpha   90.00
_cell.angle_beta   90.00
_cell.angle_gamma   90.00
#
_symmetry.space_group_name_H-M   'P 1'
#
loop_
_entity.id
_entity.type
_entity.pdbx_description
1 polymer ?
#
loop_
_entity_poly.entity_id
_entity_poly.type
_entity_poly.pdbx_seq_one_letter_code
_entity_poly.pdbx_strand_id
1 'polypeptide(L)'
;MKPQKCITILLLLAARCSQGQTPAQVYLKPLGEVLRNVEQTYHVTLKYDKKELEGLEVKYADWKFFSDLGTTLDRILIPLDLQYEKIGEKSYTVTKWDYYIKTFAEGARHLDALIKSYADKESWEKRKAIVKQNILDVQGISGMKKSPLRVISSNFRKHDGYSVENVALEVLPGVYLSGSVYKPLKFKGKIPAMLSPHGHFYGDTDDGNGRYRPDQQYRCATLAKMGAAVFSYSMFAWGESALQFDNKEHYTSIALTMQTWNSIRVLDYLCSLDYVDPERIGVTGASGGGTQTMIITAIDDRIRLSVPTVMLSAHFYGGCACESGLPIHQIKGGPQSNNVEFGAMAAPRPMLVISDGTDWTQNTPKIEFPWLKKIYALYGMEKNVENVHLPTDVHNYGYNKRIAMYDFVARHFALKDKIVKDKTGKFDESGVTIEPAVEMYTFGKEKRLPENAIHGVEALRRVIQDAKK
;
A
#
# COMPACT_ATOMS: atom_id res chain seq x y z
N MET A 1 23.40 41.10 -82.52
CA MET A 1 23.86 40.52 -81.25
C MET A 1 22.64 40.32 -80.33
N LYS A 2 22.18 39.10 -80.14
CA LYS A 2 21.09 38.75 -79.29
C LYS A 2 21.66 38.27 -77.93
N PRO A 3 21.10 38.68 -76.74
CA PRO A 3 21.53 38.12 -75.49
C PRO A 3 20.85 36.78 -75.19
N GLN A 4 21.63 35.81 -74.82
CA GLN A 4 21.17 34.49 -74.30
C GLN A 4 20.53 34.67 -72.87
N LYS A 5 19.34 34.11 -72.70
CA LYS A 5 18.72 33.98 -71.42
C LYS A 5 19.24 32.72 -70.73
N CYS A 6 19.91 32.87 -69.56
CA CYS A 6 20.20 31.78 -68.64
C CYS A 6 18.93 31.47 -67.85
N ILE A 7 18.43 30.24 -67.95
CA ILE A 7 17.35 29.70 -67.09
C ILE A 7 18.05 28.98 -65.93
N THR A 8 17.94 29.57 -64.75
CA THR A 8 18.39 28.91 -63.50
C THR A 8 17.26 28.01 -63.00
N ILE A 9 17.46 26.70 -63.04
CA ILE A 9 16.57 25.72 -62.47
C ILE A 9 16.84 25.63 -60.96
N LEU A 10 15.89 26.12 -60.13
CA LEU A 10 15.92 25.96 -58.67
C LEU A 10 15.39 24.56 -58.35
N LEU A 11 16.28 23.65 -57.98
CA LEU A 11 15.92 22.35 -57.42
C LEU A 11 15.53 22.54 -55.93
N LEU A 12 14.24 22.53 -55.64
CA LEU A 12 13.70 22.41 -54.30
C LEU A 12 13.90 20.97 -53.82
N LEU A 13 14.93 20.73 -53.03
CA LEU A 13 15.08 19.55 -52.24
C LEU A 13 14.08 19.66 -51.05
N ALA A 14 12.96 18.97 -51.16
CA ALA A 14 12.08 18.74 -50.03
C ALA A 14 12.77 17.78 -49.05
N ALA A 15 13.41 18.31 -48.01
CA ALA A 15 13.84 17.54 -46.87
C ALA A 15 12.61 17.00 -46.15
N ARG A 16 12.25 15.74 -46.37
CA ARG A 16 11.36 15.00 -45.48
C ARG A 16 12.11 14.88 -44.15
N CYS A 17 11.76 15.71 -43.17
CA CYS A 17 12.08 15.43 -41.79
C CYS A 17 11.42 14.08 -41.42
N SER A 18 12.19 13.00 -41.48
CA SER A 18 11.84 11.79 -40.75
C SER A 18 11.85 12.19 -39.27
N GLN A 19 10.70 12.24 -38.66
CA GLN A 19 10.62 12.31 -37.19
C GLN A 19 11.35 11.08 -36.69
N GLY A 20 12.59 11.25 -36.23
CA GLY A 20 13.36 10.20 -35.60
C GLY A 20 12.58 9.75 -34.36
N GLN A 21 12.21 8.48 -34.35
CA GLN A 21 11.64 7.86 -33.14
C GLN A 21 12.63 8.10 -32.00
N THR A 22 12.12 8.53 -30.84
CA THR A 22 12.97 8.65 -29.64
C THR A 22 13.54 7.27 -29.30
N PRO A 23 14.77 7.16 -28.77
CA PRO A 23 15.38 5.87 -28.42
C PRO A 23 14.47 4.96 -27.56
N ALA A 24 13.58 5.54 -26.77
CA ALA A 24 12.59 4.78 -25.97
C ALA A 24 11.53 4.06 -26.83
N GLN A 25 11.19 4.57 -28.02
CA GLN A 25 10.18 3.96 -28.92
C GLN A 25 10.74 2.76 -29.71
N VAL A 26 12.05 2.71 -29.92
CA VAL A 26 12.70 1.62 -30.66
C VAL A 26 12.61 0.27 -29.96
N TYR A 27 12.46 0.27 -28.62
CA TYR A 27 12.43 -0.96 -27.79
C TYR A 27 11.04 -1.34 -27.29
N LEU A 28 9.99 -0.70 -27.80
CA LEU A 28 8.60 -1.05 -27.48
C LEU A 28 8.08 -2.04 -28.51
N LYS A 29 7.44 -3.12 -28.03
CA LYS A 29 6.73 -4.08 -28.89
C LYS A 29 5.31 -4.28 -28.38
N PRO A 30 4.31 -4.35 -29.28
CA PRO A 30 2.94 -4.72 -28.86
C PRO A 30 2.93 -6.05 -28.12
N LEU A 31 2.21 -6.13 -27.00
CA LEU A 31 2.16 -7.34 -26.18
C LEU A 31 1.74 -8.57 -26.99
N GLY A 32 0.76 -8.44 -27.90
CA GLY A 32 0.30 -9.55 -28.73
C GLY A 32 1.40 -10.10 -29.66
N GLU A 33 2.37 -9.29 -30.08
CA GLU A 33 3.56 -9.75 -30.81
C GLU A 33 4.50 -10.53 -29.88
N VAL A 34 4.76 -9.98 -28.70
CA VAL A 34 5.64 -10.60 -27.70
C VAL A 34 5.11 -11.95 -27.25
N LEU A 35 3.79 -12.07 -27.02
CA LEU A 35 3.16 -13.36 -26.65
C LEU A 35 3.29 -14.40 -27.73
N ARG A 36 3.15 -14.03 -29.03
CA ARG A 36 3.42 -14.97 -30.14
C ARG A 36 4.88 -15.43 -30.16
N ASN A 37 5.82 -14.55 -29.85
CA ASN A 37 7.23 -14.93 -29.76
C ASN A 37 7.47 -15.89 -28.58
N VAL A 38 6.77 -15.71 -27.44
CA VAL A 38 6.79 -16.67 -26.33
C VAL A 38 6.26 -18.03 -26.74
N GLU A 39 5.12 -18.09 -27.44
CA GLU A 39 4.54 -19.35 -27.95
C GLU A 39 5.55 -20.11 -28.86
N GLN A 40 6.21 -19.39 -29.75
CA GLN A 40 7.21 -19.97 -30.65
C GLN A 40 8.46 -20.44 -29.92
N THR A 41 8.98 -19.64 -29.00
CA THR A 41 10.23 -19.92 -28.26
C THR A 41 10.11 -21.13 -27.34
N TYR A 42 8.98 -21.23 -26.62
CA TYR A 42 8.78 -22.26 -25.61
C TYR A 42 7.85 -23.40 -26.05
N HIS A 43 7.37 -23.36 -27.29
CA HIS A 43 6.45 -24.36 -27.86
C HIS A 43 5.21 -24.59 -27.00
N VAL A 44 4.57 -23.48 -26.59
CA VAL A 44 3.37 -23.44 -25.76
C VAL A 44 2.26 -22.69 -26.48
N THR A 45 1.04 -22.81 -25.97
CA THR A 45 -0.13 -22.06 -26.45
C THR A 45 -0.59 -21.11 -25.36
N LEU A 46 -0.77 -19.83 -25.69
CA LEU A 46 -1.27 -18.79 -24.80
C LEU A 46 -2.68 -18.38 -25.25
N LYS A 47 -3.67 -18.60 -24.38
CA LYS A 47 -5.04 -18.15 -24.59
C LYS A 47 -5.26 -16.82 -23.91
N TYR A 48 -5.79 -15.83 -24.62
CA TYR A 48 -6.09 -14.50 -24.08
C TYR A 48 -7.16 -13.80 -24.88
N ASP A 49 -7.89 -12.87 -24.27
CA ASP A 49 -8.79 -11.96 -24.98
C ASP A 49 -7.98 -10.84 -25.64
N LYS A 50 -8.02 -10.78 -26.96
CA LYS A 50 -7.30 -9.78 -27.74
C LYS A 50 -7.73 -8.35 -27.41
N LYS A 51 -9.00 -8.13 -27.08
CA LYS A 51 -9.52 -6.80 -26.71
C LYS A 51 -8.99 -6.32 -25.37
N GLU A 52 -8.81 -7.23 -24.42
CA GLU A 52 -8.24 -6.88 -23.11
C GLU A 52 -6.76 -6.51 -23.17
N LEU A 53 -6.03 -7.01 -24.17
CA LEU A 53 -4.59 -6.77 -24.35
C LEU A 53 -4.29 -5.71 -25.39
N GLU A 54 -5.31 -5.13 -26.03
CA GLU A 54 -5.14 -4.10 -27.05
C GLU A 54 -4.48 -2.83 -26.45
N GLY A 55 -3.49 -2.30 -27.16
CA GLY A 55 -2.75 -1.10 -26.73
C GLY A 55 -1.69 -1.34 -25.66
N LEU A 56 -1.55 -2.56 -25.13
CA LEU A 56 -0.47 -2.87 -24.19
C LEU A 56 0.87 -3.09 -24.93
N GLU A 57 1.93 -2.49 -24.39
CA GLU A 57 3.28 -2.55 -24.97
C GLU A 57 4.31 -3.05 -23.96
N VAL A 58 5.24 -3.86 -24.43
CA VAL A 58 6.34 -4.40 -23.62
C VAL A 58 7.62 -3.65 -23.94
N LYS A 59 8.20 -2.98 -22.96
CA LYS A 59 9.51 -2.33 -23.08
C LYS A 59 10.62 -3.37 -23.02
N TYR A 60 11.60 -3.23 -23.91
CA TYR A 60 12.76 -4.13 -23.97
C TYR A 60 12.37 -5.62 -24.03
N ALA A 61 11.37 -5.96 -24.84
CA ALA A 61 10.79 -7.29 -24.92
C ALA A 61 11.84 -8.39 -25.18
N ASP A 62 12.79 -8.15 -26.08
CA ASP A 62 13.81 -9.12 -26.44
C ASP A 62 14.76 -9.49 -25.28
N TRP A 63 14.87 -8.64 -24.29
CA TRP A 63 15.72 -8.88 -23.10
C TRP A 63 14.94 -9.55 -21.94
N LYS A 64 13.68 -9.90 -22.16
CA LYS A 64 12.83 -10.54 -21.16
C LYS A 64 12.67 -12.04 -21.37
N PHE A 65 13.34 -12.61 -22.37
CA PHE A 65 13.34 -14.04 -22.63
C PHE A 65 14.46 -14.72 -21.84
N PHE A 66 14.08 -15.65 -20.98
CA PHE A 66 14.96 -16.40 -20.10
C PHE A 66 14.95 -17.89 -20.49
N SER A 67 15.79 -18.70 -19.85
CA SER A 67 15.81 -20.17 -20.11
C SER A 67 14.53 -20.88 -19.69
N ASP A 68 13.77 -20.32 -18.76
CA ASP A 68 12.49 -20.88 -18.32
C ASP A 68 11.31 -19.95 -18.67
N LEU A 69 10.20 -20.60 -19.03
CA LEU A 69 8.97 -19.92 -19.42
C LEU A 69 8.38 -19.09 -18.27
N GLY A 70 8.40 -19.59 -17.02
CA GLY A 70 7.80 -18.91 -15.89
C GLY A 70 8.44 -17.56 -15.67
N THR A 71 9.75 -17.50 -15.54
CA THR A 71 10.49 -16.22 -15.41
C THR A 71 10.21 -15.29 -16.59
N THR A 72 10.15 -15.80 -17.81
CA THR A 72 9.84 -15.01 -19.00
C THR A 72 8.45 -14.39 -18.91
N LEU A 73 7.42 -15.19 -18.60
CA LEU A 73 6.05 -14.69 -18.45
C LEU A 73 5.94 -13.70 -17.31
N ASP A 74 6.55 -13.95 -16.16
CA ASP A 74 6.58 -13.02 -15.04
C ASP A 74 7.17 -11.66 -15.43
N ARG A 75 8.29 -11.65 -16.15
CA ARG A 75 8.97 -10.42 -16.59
C ARG A 75 8.20 -9.64 -17.64
N ILE A 76 7.38 -10.32 -18.43
CA ILE A 76 6.54 -9.70 -19.46
C ILE A 76 5.22 -9.22 -18.88
N LEU A 77 4.53 -10.06 -18.10
CA LEU A 77 3.12 -9.87 -17.71
C LEU A 77 2.94 -9.05 -16.44
N ILE A 78 3.72 -9.31 -15.39
CA ILE A 78 3.57 -8.60 -14.10
C ILE A 78 3.66 -7.07 -14.24
N PRO A 79 4.61 -6.49 -15.03
CA PRO A 79 4.66 -5.05 -15.23
C PRO A 79 3.46 -4.44 -15.97
N LEU A 80 2.61 -5.28 -16.54
CA LEU A 80 1.39 -4.90 -17.27
C LEU A 80 0.11 -5.23 -16.49
N ASP A 81 0.23 -5.61 -15.21
CA ASP A 81 -0.87 -6.05 -14.34
C ASP A 81 -1.64 -7.26 -14.93
N LEU A 82 -0.87 -8.16 -15.54
CA LEU A 82 -1.37 -9.42 -16.09
C LEU A 82 -0.82 -10.61 -15.31
N GLN A 83 -1.58 -11.70 -15.34
CA GLN A 83 -1.20 -13.01 -14.79
C GLN A 83 -1.35 -14.10 -15.83
N TYR A 84 -0.78 -15.27 -15.55
CA TYR A 84 -1.01 -16.47 -16.34
C TYR A 84 -1.31 -17.67 -15.44
N GLU A 85 -2.10 -18.59 -15.96
CA GLU A 85 -2.43 -19.84 -15.31
C GLU A 85 -2.22 -21.00 -16.30
N LYS A 86 -1.62 -22.10 -15.82
CA LYS A 86 -1.46 -23.30 -16.61
C LYS A 86 -2.78 -24.06 -16.69
N ILE A 87 -3.33 -24.20 -17.88
CA ILE A 87 -4.60 -24.88 -18.15
C ILE A 87 -4.44 -26.23 -18.88
N GLY A 88 -3.22 -26.63 -19.17
CA GLY A 88 -2.88 -27.91 -19.83
C GLY A 88 -1.38 -28.13 -19.86
N GLU A 89 -0.91 -29.24 -20.40
CA GLU A 89 0.51 -29.60 -20.39
C GLU A 89 1.41 -28.49 -20.97
N LYS A 90 1.00 -27.93 -22.11
CA LYS A 90 1.67 -26.84 -22.82
C LYS A 90 0.72 -25.67 -23.11
N SER A 91 -0.32 -25.51 -22.31
CA SER A 91 -1.33 -24.46 -22.53
C SER A 91 -1.48 -23.60 -21.30
N TYR A 92 -1.53 -22.30 -21.51
CA TYR A 92 -1.68 -21.28 -20.47
C TYR A 92 -2.78 -20.30 -20.88
N THR A 93 -3.48 -19.72 -19.90
CA THR A 93 -4.33 -18.55 -20.12
C THR A 93 -3.65 -17.32 -19.55
N VAL A 94 -3.77 -16.18 -20.25
CA VAL A 94 -3.29 -14.87 -19.80
C VAL A 94 -4.52 -14.01 -19.57
N THR A 95 -4.65 -13.46 -18.38
CA THR A 95 -5.77 -12.62 -17.96
C THR A 95 -5.25 -11.39 -17.22
N LYS A 96 -6.11 -10.39 -17.06
CA LYS A 96 -5.83 -9.32 -16.10
C LYS A 96 -5.65 -9.91 -14.71
N TRP A 97 -4.80 -9.27 -13.92
CA TRP A 97 -4.68 -9.62 -12.50
C TRP A 97 -6.04 -9.47 -11.86
N ASP A 98 -6.60 -10.58 -11.36
CA ASP A 98 -7.88 -10.56 -10.67
C ASP A 98 -7.67 -10.27 -9.19
N TYR A 99 -8.41 -9.28 -8.66
CA TYR A 99 -8.43 -8.93 -7.23
C TYR A 99 -9.20 -10.01 -6.47
N TYR A 100 -8.58 -11.08 -6.23
CA TYR A 100 -9.04 -12.38 -5.82
C TYR A 100 -10.28 -12.34 -4.89
N ILE A 101 -11.46 -12.41 -5.48
CA ILE A 101 -12.71 -12.62 -4.76
C ILE A 101 -13.05 -14.11 -4.82
N LYS A 102 -12.97 -14.77 -3.67
CA LYS A 102 -13.44 -16.13 -3.46
C LYS A 102 -14.78 -16.10 -2.74
N THR A 103 -15.50 -17.20 -2.76
CA THR A 103 -16.65 -17.37 -1.86
C THR A 103 -16.18 -17.51 -0.40
N PHE A 104 -17.06 -17.19 0.55
CA PHE A 104 -16.78 -17.41 1.97
C PHE A 104 -16.36 -18.86 2.28
N ALA A 105 -17.02 -19.84 1.63
CA ALA A 105 -16.69 -21.25 1.80
C ALA A 105 -15.29 -21.62 1.27
N GLU A 106 -14.86 -21.01 0.18
CA GLU A 106 -13.49 -21.18 -0.35
C GLU A 106 -12.46 -20.55 0.56
N GLY A 107 -12.73 -19.33 1.07
CA GLY A 107 -11.88 -18.69 2.06
C GLY A 107 -11.70 -19.53 3.32
N ALA A 108 -12.80 -20.08 3.86
CA ALA A 108 -12.76 -20.98 5.03
C ALA A 108 -11.95 -22.25 4.75
N ARG A 109 -12.19 -22.93 3.61
CA ARG A 109 -11.41 -24.12 3.21
C ARG A 109 -9.93 -23.80 3.04
N HIS A 110 -9.61 -22.61 2.52
CA HIS A 110 -8.23 -22.16 2.37
C HIS A 110 -7.54 -22.01 3.74
N LEU A 111 -8.20 -21.40 4.72
CA LEU A 111 -7.67 -21.31 6.08
C LEU A 111 -7.48 -22.69 6.73
N ASP A 112 -8.42 -23.62 6.53
CA ASP A 112 -8.32 -24.99 7.01
C ASP A 112 -7.18 -25.79 6.34
N ALA A 113 -6.85 -25.46 5.10
CA ALA A 113 -5.69 -26.04 4.43
C ALA A 113 -4.39 -25.44 4.95
N LEU A 114 -4.34 -24.10 5.13
CA LEU A 114 -3.16 -23.41 5.64
C LEU A 114 -2.77 -23.87 7.04
N ILE A 115 -3.73 -23.99 7.97
CA ILE A 115 -3.41 -24.38 9.36
C ILE A 115 -2.78 -25.77 9.45
N LYS A 116 -3.02 -26.64 8.46
CA LYS A 116 -2.41 -27.98 8.38
C LYS A 116 -0.96 -27.97 7.87
N SER A 117 -0.53 -26.85 7.28
CA SER A 117 0.84 -26.73 6.73
C SER A 117 1.89 -26.36 7.79
N TYR A 118 1.46 -26.02 9.00
CA TYR A 118 2.34 -25.76 10.14
C TYR A 118 1.78 -26.40 11.41
N ALA A 119 2.56 -27.31 12.01
CA ALA A 119 2.13 -28.10 13.14
C ALA A 119 2.41 -27.43 14.50
N ASP A 120 3.39 -26.50 14.54
CA ASP A 120 3.92 -25.89 15.74
C ASP A 120 4.48 -24.48 15.47
N LYS A 121 4.96 -23.84 16.52
CA LYS A 121 5.56 -22.51 16.44
C LYS A 121 6.77 -22.46 15.49
N GLU A 122 7.62 -23.47 15.46
CA GLU A 122 8.83 -23.48 14.64
C GLU A 122 8.48 -23.48 13.14
N SER A 123 7.56 -24.36 12.74
CA SER A 123 7.07 -24.43 11.35
C SER A 123 6.31 -23.15 10.94
N TRP A 124 5.57 -22.54 11.86
CA TRP A 124 4.93 -21.25 11.65
C TRP A 124 5.97 -20.11 11.46
N GLU A 125 7.02 -20.04 12.27
CA GLU A 125 8.07 -19.02 12.10
C GLU A 125 8.82 -19.18 10.77
N LYS A 126 9.07 -20.42 10.33
CA LYS A 126 9.61 -20.69 8.98
C LYS A 126 8.66 -20.17 7.90
N ARG A 127 7.37 -20.40 8.05
CA ARG A 127 6.35 -19.91 7.13
C ARG A 127 6.30 -18.38 7.10
N LYS A 128 6.32 -17.71 8.25
CA LYS A 128 6.40 -16.24 8.35
C LYS A 128 7.59 -15.68 7.57
N ALA A 129 8.76 -16.27 7.72
CA ALA A 129 9.96 -15.83 7.01
C ALA A 129 9.79 -15.94 5.48
N ILE A 130 9.21 -17.04 4.99
CA ILE A 130 8.93 -17.24 3.56
C ILE A 130 7.92 -16.20 3.05
N VAL A 131 6.81 -16.02 3.76
CA VAL A 131 5.76 -15.07 3.37
C VAL A 131 6.30 -13.63 3.38
N LYS A 132 7.04 -13.24 4.42
CA LYS A 132 7.70 -11.93 4.52
C LYS A 132 8.63 -11.68 3.32
N GLN A 133 9.49 -12.65 3.02
CA GLN A 133 10.41 -12.52 1.89
C GLN A 133 9.67 -12.42 0.56
N ASN A 134 8.63 -13.23 0.37
CA ASN A 134 7.79 -13.18 -0.83
C ASN A 134 7.12 -11.82 -1.01
N ILE A 135 6.56 -11.22 0.06
CA ILE A 135 5.97 -9.88 0.01
C ILE A 135 7.02 -8.86 -0.47
N LEU A 136 8.24 -8.91 0.07
CA LEU A 136 9.31 -7.99 -0.28
C LEU A 136 9.79 -8.17 -1.73
N ASP A 137 9.96 -9.41 -2.16
CA ASP A 137 10.48 -9.76 -3.49
C ASP A 137 9.48 -9.42 -4.61
N VAL A 138 8.21 -9.81 -4.42
CA VAL A 138 7.14 -9.59 -5.40
C VAL A 138 6.86 -8.08 -5.57
N GLN A 139 6.92 -7.32 -4.50
CA GLN A 139 6.81 -5.86 -4.58
C GLN A 139 8.09 -5.19 -5.10
N GLY A 140 9.16 -5.94 -5.28
CA GLY A 140 10.42 -5.43 -5.79
C GLY A 140 11.13 -4.46 -4.83
N ILE A 141 10.81 -4.50 -3.53
CA ILE A 141 11.45 -3.66 -2.49
C ILE A 141 12.59 -4.38 -1.76
N SER A 142 12.73 -5.68 -1.96
CA SER A 142 13.88 -6.43 -1.46
C SER A 142 15.19 -5.85 -1.98
N GLY A 143 16.12 -5.58 -1.07
CA GLY A 143 17.43 -5.00 -1.41
C GLY A 143 17.43 -3.51 -1.76
N MET A 144 16.29 -2.82 -1.74
CA MET A 144 16.28 -1.37 -1.92
C MET A 144 17.04 -0.65 -0.81
N LYS A 145 18.01 0.18 -1.19
CA LYS A 145 18.79 1.00 -0.26
C LYS A 145 17.98 2.22 0.18
N LYS A 146 17.98 2.49 1.47
CA LYS A 146 17.32 3.67 2.05
C LYS A 146 18.22 4.89 1.89
N SER A 147 17.73 5.91 1.18
CA SER A 147 18.36 7.24 1.20
C SER A 147 18.17 7.91 2.58
N PRO A 148 19.04 8.86 2.97
CA PRO A 148 18.80 9.69 4.15
C PRO A 148 17.42 10.33 4.10
N LEU A 149 16.70 10.32 5.24
CA LEU A 149 15.42 10.99 5.33
C LEU A 149 15.61 12.50 5.30
N ARG A 150 15.11 13.15 4.24
CA ARG A 150 14.91 14.60 4.23
C ARG A 150 13.48 14.88 4.63
N VAL A 151 13.34 15.76 5.62
CA VAL A 151 12.04 16.11 6.20
C VAL A 151 11.76 17.58 5.91
N ILE A 152 10.57 17.85 5.39
CA ILE A 152 10.05 19.21 5.21
C ILE A 152 8.88 19.35 6.17
N SER A 153 8.99 20.29 7.11
CA SER A 153 7.91 20.62 8.05
C SER A 153 7.32 21.99 7.72
N SER A 154 6.01 22.07 7.79
CA SER A 154 5.27 23.31 7.50
C SER A 154 4.01 23.44 8.35
N ASN A 155 3.48 24.65 8.44
CA ASN A 155 2.18 24.96 9.03
C ASN A 155 1.93 24.25 10.38
N PHE A 156 2.74 24.59 11.39
CA PHE A 156 2.53 24.10 12.75
C PHE A 156 1.33 24.79 13.42
N ARG A 157 0.36 24.01 13.90
CA ARG A 157 -0.88 24.49 14.53
C ARG A 157 -1.07 23.85 15.91
N LYS A 158 -1.60 24.64 16.85
CA LYS A 158 -1.96 24.18 18.20
C LYS A 158 -3.47 24.13 18.35
N HIS A 159 -3.95 23.05 18.91
CA HIS A 159 -5.36 22.83 19.27
C HIS A 159 -5.48 22.45 20.75
N ASP A 160 -6.68 22.22 21.23
CA ASP A 160 -6.92 21.81 22.61
C ASP A 160 -6.23 20.45 22.90
N GLY A 161 -5.15 20.50 23.64
CA GLY A 161 -4.37 19.33 24.09
C GLY A 161 -3.41 18.72 23.09
N TYR A 162 -3.44 19.09 21.81
CA TYR A 162 -2.58 18.54 20.75
C TYR A 162 -2.09 19.59 19.75
N SER A 163 -1.12 19.23 18.94
CA SER A 163 -0.66 20.02 17.79
C SER A 163 -0.71 19.19 16.51
N VAL A 164 -0.79 19.88 15.37
CA VAL A 164 -0.69 19.31 14.03
C VAL A 164 0.42 20.03 13.28
N GLU A 165 1.28 19.29 12.62
CA GLU A 165 2.33 19.80 11.75
C GLU A 165 2.30 19.04 10.42
N ASN A 166 2.30 19.76 9.31
CA ASN A 166 2.37 19.13 8.00
C ASN A 166 3.83 18.71 7.73
N VAL A 167 4.01 17.48 7.28
CA VAL A 167 5.34 16.90 7.09
C VAL A 167 5.40 16.18 5.75
N ALA A 168 6.41 16.50 4.94
CA ALA A 168 6.78 15.67 3.79
C ALA A 168 8.10 14.95 4.04
N LEU A 169 8.15 13.69 3.64
CA LEU A 169 9.35 12.85 3.68
C LEU A 169 9.83 12.60 2.25
N GLU A 170 11.10 12.86 1.96
CA GLU A 170 11.73 12.37 0.74
C GLU A 170 12.02 10.88 0.91
N VAL A 171 11.09 10.04 0.44
CA VAL A 171 11.11 8.57 0.65
C VAL A 171 12.08 7.83 -0.28
N LEU A 172 12.30 8.41 -1.45
CA LEU A 172 13.31 8.08 -2.45
C LEU A 172 13.82 9.41 -3.05
N PRO A 173 14.99 9.46 -3.71
CA PRO A 173 15.48 10.69 -4.32
C PRO A 173 14.44 11.36 -5.23
N GLY A 174 13.98 12.55 -4.85
CA GLY A 174 12.97 13.32 -5.56
C GLY A 174 11.53 12.82 -5.42
N VAL A 175 11.25 11.80 -4.61
CA VAL A 175 9.90 11.28 -4.34
C VAL A 175 9.45 11.70 -2.94
N TYR A 176 8.36 12.45 -2.88
CA TYR A 176 7.87 13.02 -1.63
C TYR A 176 6.57 12.39 -1.18
N LEU A 177 6.53 11.94 0.07
CA LEU A 177 5.34 11.52 0.78
C LEU A 177 4.86 12.64 1.69
N SER A 178 3.68 13.16 1.46
CA SER A 178 3.07 14.18 2.32
C SER A 178 2.20 13.58 3.42
N GLY A 179 2.13 14.25 4.55
CA GLY A 179 1.31 13.85 5.69
C GLY A 179 1.15 14.93 6.73
N SER A 180 0.56 14.56 7.87
CA SER A 180 0.42 15.39 9.06
C SER A 180 0.78 14.60 10.30
N VAL A 181 1.65 15.18 11.14
CA VAL A 181 2.02 14.64 12.45
C VAL A 181 1.15 15.31 13.50
N TYR A 182 0.40 14.49 14.22
CA TYR A 182 -0.37 14.89 15.40
C TYR A 182 0.42 14.48 16.63
N LYS A 183 0.55 15.34 17.63
CA LYS A 183 1.22 14.98 18.89
C LYS A 183 0.64 15.76 20.07
N PRO A 184 0.75 15.22 21.30
CA PRO A 184 0.32 15.95 22.49
C PRO A 184 1.13 17.23 22.68
N LEU A 185 0.50 18.31 23.15
CA LEU A 185 1.21 19.56 23.47
C LEU A 185 2.12 19.42 24.71
N LYS A 186 1.76 18.54 25.63
CA LYS A 186 2.51 18.31 26.86
C LYS A 186 2.71 16.83 27.11
N PHE A 187 3.95 16.41 27.23
CA PHE A 187 4.31 15.04 27.58
C PHE A 187 5.65 15.02 28.33
N LYS A 188 5.95 13.91 28.97
CA LYS A 188 7.25 13.67 29.66
C LYS A 188 7.87 12.40 29.10
N GLY A 189 9.18 12.43 28.87
CA GLY A 189 9.93 11.29 28.33
C GLY A 189 9.47 10.91 26.92
N LYS A 190 9.65 9.65 26.57
CA LYS A 190 9.27 9.10 25.28
C LYS A 190 7.81 8.66 25.26
N ILE A 191 7.11 8.96 24.17
CA ILE A 191 5.69 8.64 23.94
C ILE A 191 5.51 7.58 22.86
N PRO A 192 4.43 6.81 22.88
CA PRO A 192 4.07 5.91 21.79
C PRO A 192 3.85 6.64 20.48
N ALA A 193 3.99 5.92 19.36
CA ALA A 193 3.65 6.44 18.04
C ALA A 193 2.72 5.51 17.26
N MET A 194 1.94 6.09 16.34
CA MET A 194 1.03 5.36 15.47
C MET A 194 1.19 5.79 14.02
N LEU A 195 1.33 4.81 13.11
CA LEU A 195 1.12 5.01 11.69
C LEU A 195 -0.39 4.98 11.43
N SER A 196 -0.88 5.91 10.63
CA SER A 196 -2.32 6.01 10.32
C SER A 196 -2.56 6.18 8.81
N PRO A 197 -2.34 5.12 8.00
CA PRO A 197 -2.71 5.11 6.59
C PRO A 197 -4.24 5.21 6.44
N HIS A 198 -4.70 5.94 5.42
CA HIS A 198 -6.12 6.04 5.11
C HIS A 198 -6.57 4.99 4.08
N GLY A 199 -7.88 4.78 3.94
CA GLY A 199 -8.50 3.94 2.92
C GLY A 199 -9.02 4.75 1.72
N HIS A 200 -9.69 4.05 0.80
CA HIS A 200 -10.30 4.63 -0.41
C HIS A 200 -11.66 5.25 -0.09
N PHE A 201 -11.68 6.30 0.69
CA PHE A 201 -12.89 7.01 1.02
C PHE A 201 -12.91 8.33 0.25
N TYR A 202 -13.91 8.50 -0.59
CA TYR A 202 -14.07 9.63 -1.49
C TYR A 202 -15.07 10.64 -0.92
N GLY A 203 -14.90 11.89 -1.29
CA GLY A 203 -15.85 12.98 -1.13
C GLY A 203 -15.76 13.90 -2.35
N ASP A 204 -16.73 14.81 -2.48
CA ASP A 204 -16.82 15.74 -3.62
C ASP A 204 -15.73 16.82 -3.61
N THR A 205 -15.07 17.00 -2.49
CA THR A 205 -14.00 17.98 -2.28
C THR A 205 -12.78 17.35 -1.62
N ASP A 206 -11.63 18.04 -1.61
CA ASP A 206 -10.42 17.59 -0.92
C ASP A 206 -10.70 17.26 0.56
N ASP A 207 -11.56 18.03 1.25
CA ASP A 207 -11.93 17.80 2.66
C ASP A 207 -12.60 16.46 2.89
N GLY A 208 -13.25 15.91 1.87
CA GLY A 208 -13.88 14.59 1.88
C GLY A 208 -12.94 13.44 1.52
N ASN A 209 -11.67 13.71 1.20
CA ASN A 209 -10.78 12.72 0.61
C ASN A 209 -9.61 12.32 1.52
N GLY A 210 -9.31 11.04 1.56
CA GLY A 210 -8.08 10.48 2.13
C GLY A 210 -7.80 10.96 3.56
N ARG A 211 -6.61 11.50 3.78
CA ARG A 211 -6.16 11.96 5.11
C ARG A 211 -6.84 13.24 5.60
N TYR A 212 -7.50 14.00 4.72
CA TYR A 212 -8.19 15.25 5.07
C TYR A 212 -9.57 15.02 5.69
N ARG A 213 -10.12 13.82 5.53
CA ARG A 213 -11.45 13.44 6.03
C ARG A 213 -11.59 13.64 7.54
N PRO A 214 -12.78 14.04 8.01
CA PRO A 214 -13.04 14.20 9.44
C PRO A 214 -12.76 12.94 10.27
N ASP A 215 -13.15 11.75 9.79
CA ASP A 215 -12.93 10.49 10.52
C ASP A 215 -11.44 10.15 10.69
N GLN A 216 -10.59 10.51 9.72
CA GLN A 216 -9.14 10.39 9.83
C GLN A 216 -8.57 11.39 10.84
N GLN A 217 -9.04 12.63 10.83
CA GLN A 217 -8.60 13.67 11.74
C GLN A 217 -9.05 13.38 13.18
N TYR A 218 -10.31 12.97 13.40
CA TYR A 218 -10.78 12.52 14.73
C TYR A 218 -9.88 11.45 15.31
N ARG A 219 -9.55 10.43 14.51
CA ARG A 219 -8.70 9.32 14.95
C ARG A 219 -7.32 9.79 15.40
N CYS A 220 -6.66 10.60 14.56
CA CYS A 220 -5.29 11.07 14.83
C CYS A 220 -5.24 12.05 16.00
N ALA A 221 -6.16 13.01 16.04
CA ALA A 221 -6.20 14.02 17.10
C ALA A 221 -6.55 13.42 18.47
N THR A 222 -7.51 12.48 18.54
CA THR A 222 -7.87 11.81 19.77
C THR A 222 -6.71 11.00 20.32
N LEU A 223 -6.03 10.20 19.52
CA LEU A 223 -4.82 9.49 19.93
C LEU A 223 -3.72 10.44 20.41
N ALA A 224 -3.57 11.61 19.75
CA ALA A 224 -2.61 12.62 20.18
C ALA A 224 -2.99 13.24 21.53
N LYS A 225 -4.27 13.56 21.73
CA LYS A 225 -4.77 14.00 23.07
C LYS A 225 -4.50 12.95 24.13
N MET A 226 -4.66 11.67 23.83
CA MET A 226 -4.37 10.56 24.75
C MET A 226 -2.88 10.37 25.05
N GLY A 227 -1.98 10.96 24.25
CA GLY A 227 -0.54 10.94 24.52
C GLY A 227 0.33 10.20 23.50
N ALA A 228 -0.18 9.86 22.32
CA ALA A 228 0.60 9.28 21.24
C ALA A 228 1.03 10.31 20.18
N ALA A 229 2.14 10.10 19.50
CA ALA A 229 2.42 10.77 18.22
C ALA A 229 1.75 9.98 17.09
N VAL A 230 1.08 10.63 16.15
CA VAL A 230 0.38 9.95 15.06
C VAL A 230 0.79 10.56 13.73
N PHE A 231 1.23 9.73 12.78
CA PHE A 231 1.49 10.20 11.43
C PHE A 231 0.43 9.69 10.48
N SER A 232 -0.41 10.62 10.02
CA SER A 232 -1.38 10.42 8.94
C SER A 232 -0.76 10.85 7.62
N TYR A 233 -0.71 9.97 6.62
CA TYR A 233 -0.02 10.23 5.35
C TYR A 233 -0.87 9.83 4.15
N SER A 234 -0.61 10.49 3.02
CA SER A 234 -1.34 10.27 1.78
C SER A 234 -0.98 8.93 1.14
N MET A 235 -1.94 8.26 0.56
CA MET A 235 -1.69 7.13 -0.33
C MET A 235 -0.95 7.58 -1.59
N PHE A 236 -0.24 6.65 -2.24
CA PHE A 236 0.44 6.91 -3.50
C PHE A 236 -0.55 7.39 -4.58
N ALA A 237 -0.16 8.41 -5.33
CA ALA A 237 -0.95 9.07 -6.37
C ALA A 237 -2.31 9.61 -5.88
N TRP A 238 -2.43 9.94 -4.57
CA TRP A 238 -3.61 10.50 -3.93
C TRP A 238 -3.25 11.76 -3.12
N GLY A 239 -4.18 12.70 -2.98
CA GLY A 239 -3.92 13.97 -2.30
C GLY A 239 -2.72 14.69 -2.93
N GLU A 240 -1.76 15.18 -2.12
CA GLU A 240 -0.57 15.84 -2.65
C GLU A 240 0.41 14.91 -3.39
N SER A 241 0.29 13.59 -3.25
CA SER A 241 1.05 12.65 -4.09
C SER A 241 0.67 12.76 -5.57
N ALA A 242 -0.55 13.23 -5.86
CA ALA A 242 -1.02 13.50 -7.22
C ALA A 242 -0.27 14.67 -7.91
N LEU A 243 0.48 15.48 -7.16
CA LEU A 243 1.35 16.51 -7.73
C LEU A 243 2.55 15.92 -8.49
N GLN A 244 2.96 14.70 -8.14
CA GLN A 244 4.06 13.98 -8.78
C GLN A 244 3.59 12.87 -9.72
N PHE A 245 2.47 12.20 -9.39
CA PHE A 245 1.98 10.99 -10.06
C PHE A 245 0.50 11.13 -10.38
N ASP A 246 0.11 10.85 -11.62
CA ASP A 246 -1.30 10.89 -12.06
C ASP A 246 -2.16 9.97 -11.17
N ASN A 247 -3.37 10.37 -10.82
CA ASN A 247 -4.29 9.59 -9.98
C ASN A 247 -4.57 8.18 -10.53
N LYS A 248 -4.53 8.00 -11.87
CA LYS A 248 -4.67 6.67 -12.49
C LYS A 248 -3.58 5.69 -12.07
N GLU A 249 -2.39 6.17 -11.70
CA GLU A 249 -1.28 5.34 -11.25
C GLU A 249 -1.55 4.68 -9.89
N HIS A 250 -2.53 5.22 -9.14
CA HIS A 250 -3.02 4.57 -7.93
C HIS A 250 -3.64 3.19 -8.20
N TYR A 251 -4.22 3.02 -9.38
CA TYR A 251 -4.89 1.78 -9.80
C TYR A 251 -3.96 0.83 -10.56
N THR A 252 -2.66 0.97 -10.37
CA THR A 252 -1.64 0.08 -10.92
C THR A 252 -0.83 -0.59 -9.81
N SER A 253 -0.15 -1.67 -10.14
CA SER A 253 0.64 -2.46 -9.18
C SER A 253 1.75 -1.67 -8.49
N ILE A 254 2.30 -0.63 -9.12
CA ILE A 254 3.33 0.21 -8.51
C ILE A 254 2.82 0.94 -7.27
N ALA A 255 1.50 1.17 -7.17
CA ALA A 255 0.91 1.79 -6.00
C ALA A 255 1.10 0.92 -4.75
N LEU A 256 0.92 -0.41 -4.86
CA LEU A 256 1.16 -1.33 -3.73
C LEU A 256 2.62 -1.29 -3.28
N THR A 257 3.57 -1.31 -4.24
CA THR A 257 5.01 -1.15 -3.96
C THR A 257 5.29 0.15 -3.20
N MET A 258 4.80 1.27 -3.72
CA MET A 258 5.08 2.58 -3.15
C MET A 258 4.41 2.79 -1.81
N GLN A 259 3.19 2.33 -1.61
CA GLN A 259 2.51 2.42 -0.31
C GLN A 259 3.23 1.61 0.77
N THR A 260 3.72 0.42 0.43
CA THR A 260 4.52 -0.38 1.37
C THR A 260 5.85 0.31 1.68
N TRP A 261 6.55 0.80 0.65
CA TRP A 261 7.79 1.57 0.85
C TRP A 261 7.57 2.82 1.69
N ASN A 262 6.53 3.58 1.40
CA ASN A 262 6.13 4.76 2.17
C ASN A 262 5.90 4.42 3.64
N SER A 263 5.18 3.34 3.94
CA SER A 263 4.95 2.90 5.32
C SER A 263 6.25 2.54 6.05
N ILE A 264 7.22 1.91 5.37
CA ILE A 264 8.57 1.65 5.91
C ILE A 264 9.27 2.98 6.23
N ARG A 265 9.21 3.96 5.33
CA ARG A 265 9.87 5.26 5.52
C ARG A 265 9.21 6.12 6.59
N VAL A 266 7.88 6.04 6.74
CA VAL A 266 7.16 6.65 7.87
C VAL A 266 7.61 6.02 9.19
N LEU A 267 7.75 4.70 9.23
CA LEU A 267 8.26 4.01 10.41
C LEU A 267 9.71 4.42 10.74
N ASP A 268 10.57 4.54 9.73
CA ASP A 268 11.94 5.07 9.90
C ASP A 268 11.91 6.49 10.50
N TYR A 269 11.05 7.37 10.00
CA TYR A 269 10.88 8.72 10.51
C TYR A 269 10.42 8.73 11.96
N LEU A 270 9.38 7.98 12.32
CA LEU A 270 8.89 7.92 13.68
C LEU A 270 9.95 7.38 14.64
N CYS A 271 10.73 6.37 14.25
CA CYS A 271 11.85 5.85 15.03
C CYS A 271 12.99 6.86 15.21
N SER A 272 13.15 7.83 14.31
CA SER A 272 14.20 8.85 14.37
C SER A 272 13.87 10.02 15.31
N LEU A 273 12.63 10.13 15.78
CA LEU A 273 12.19 11.22 16.63
C LEU A 273 12.59 10.95 18.09
N ASP A 274 13.36 11.83 18.70
CA ASP A 274 13.90 11.67 20.06
C ASP A 274 12.83 11.43 21.12
N TYR A 275 11.62 11.95 20.89
CA TYR A 275 10.49 11.83 21.80
C TYR A 275 9.62 10.57 21.56
N VAL A 276 9.90 9.79 20.54
CA VAL A 276 9.16 8.55 20.26
C VAL A 276 9.81 7.36 20.96
N ASP A 277 8.98 6.52 21.57
CA ASP A 277 9.40 5.24 22.12
C ASP A 277 9.34 4.16 21.03
N PRO A 278 10.48 3.65 20.55
CA PRO A 278 10.52 2.66 19.47
C PRO A 278 9.91 1.31 19.88
N GLU A 279 9.76 1.04 21.18
CA GLU A 279 9.12 -0.18 21.69
C GLU A 279 7.58 -0.05 21.77
N ARG A 280 7.03 1.12 21.46
CA ARG A 280 5.59 1.38 21.46
C ARG A 280 5.13 2.06 20.15
N ILE A 281 5.42 1.42 19.02
CA ILE A 281 4.94 1.89 17.71
C ILE A 281 3.86 0.95 17.20
N GLY A 282 2.70 1.50 16.85
CA GLY A 282 1.58 0.77 16.30
C GLY A 282 1.15 1.27 14.92
N VAL A 283 0.22 0.56 14.31
CA VAL A 283 -0.37 0.95 13.04
C VAL A 283 -1.87 0.65 13.02
N THR A 284 -2.64 1.56 12.42
CA THR A 284 -4.08 1.36 12.22
C THR A 284 -4.59 2.07 10.98
N GLY A 285 -5.40 1.38 10.20
CA GLY A 285 -6.08 1.91 9.03
C GLY A 285 -7.26 1.05 8.62
N ALA A 286 -8.18 1.61 7.83
CA ALA A 286 -9.35 0.91 7.33
C ALA A 286 -9.27 0.71 5.83
N SER A 287 -9.88 -0.37 5.30
CA SER A 287 -9.90 -0.66 3.85
C SER A 287 -8.47 -0.72 3.29
N GLY A 288 -8.11 0.05 2.28
CA GLY A 288 -6.72 0.16 1.79
C GLY A 288 -5.71 0.51 2.88
N GLY A 289 -6.09 1.33 3.87
CA GLY A 289 -5.29 1.55 5.08
C GLY A 289 -5.16 0.30 5.94
N GLY A 290 -6.16 -0.57 5.95
CA GLY A 290 -6.13 -1.90 6.59
C GLY A 290 -5.15 -2.84 5.88
N THR A 291 -5.11 -2.81 4.55
CA THR A 291 -4.10 -3.53 3.75
C THR A 291 -2.69 -3.11 4.16
N GLN A 292 -2.42 -1.79 4.21
CA GLN A 292 -1.12 -1.29 4.65
C GLN A 292 -0.81 -1.67 6.10
N THR A 293 -1.83 -1.66 6.97
CA THR A 293 -1.69 -2.11 8.36
C THR A 293 -1.21 -3.55 8.45
N MET A 294 -1.82 -4.47 7.69
CA MET A 294 -1.43 -5.88 7.67
C MET A 294 -0.04 -6.07 7.08
N ILE A 295 0.23 -5.46 5.92
CA ILE A 295 1.50 -5.63 5.20
C ILE A 295 2.68 -5.11 6.03
N ILE A 296 2.61 -3.87 6.55
CA ILE A 296 3.73 -3.32 7.33
C ILE A 296 3.96 -4.12 8.62
N THR A 297 2.88 -4.60 9.26
CA THR A 297 2.98 -5.47 10.43
C THR A 297 3.65 -6.80 10.11
N ALA A 298 3.36 -7.37 8.94
CA ALA A 298 3.92 -8.64 8.49
C ALA A 298 5.42 -8.55 8.16
N ILE A 299 5.89 -7.42 7.62
CA ILE A 299 7.25 -7.30 7.12
C ILE A 299 8.22 -6.56 8.06
N ASP A 300 7.72 -5.83 9.07
CA ASP A 300 8.56 -5.00 9.94
C ASP A 300 8.22 -5.22 11.43
N ASP A 301 9.16 -5.81 12.16
CA ASP A 301 8.98 -6.18 13.56
C ASP A 301 9.03 -4.99 14.53
N ARG A 302 9.36 -3.78 14.06
CA ARG A 302 9.26 -2.54 14.83
C ARG A 302 7.80 -2.12 15.09
N ILE A 303 6.84 -2.63 14.31
CA ILE A 303 5.42 -2.50 14.63
C ILE A 303 5.10 -3.39 15.82
N ARG A 304 4.74 -2.81 16.95
CA ARG A 304 4.46 -3.50 18.21
C ARG A 304 2.99 -3.74 18.46
N LEU A 305 2.10 -3.08 17.71
CA LEU A 305 0.64 -3.20 17.83
C LEU A 305 0.00 -2.97 16.47
N SER A 306 -1.00 -3.78 16.11
CA SER A 306 -1.68 -3.73 14.83
C SER A 306 -3.19 -3.68 14.97
N VAL A 307 -3.85 -2.75 14.27
CA VAL A 307 -5.31 -2.66 14.24
C VAL A 307 -5.83 -2.57 12.80
N PRO A 308 -5.86 -3.70 12.05
CA PRO A 308 -6.48 -3.74 10.73
C PRO A 308 -8.01 -3.62 10.89
N THR A 309 -8.58 -2.62 10.22
CA THR A 309 -10.01 -2.32 10.31
C THR A 309 -10.67 -2.56 8.95
N VAL A 310 -11.75 -3.34 8.93
CA VAL A 310 -12.60 -3.66 7.76
C VAL A 310 -11.82 -4.05 6.50
N MET A 311 -10.83 -4.90 6.67
CA MET A 311 -9.99 -5.39 5.55
C MET A 311 -9.56 -6.84 5.67
N LEU A 312 -9.34 -7.35 6.88
CA LEU A 312 -8.83 -8.71 7.07
C LEU A 312 -9.88 -9.75 6.67
N SER A 313 -9.63 -10.49 5.60
CA SER A 313 -10.54 -11.49 5.05
C SER A 313 -9.78 -12.61 4.35
N ALA A 314 -10.32 -13.83 4.40
CA ALA A 314 -9.76 -15.01 3.75
C ALA A 314 -10.16 -15.15 2.27
N HIS A 315 -11.20 -14.42 1.84
CA HIS A 315 -11.81 -14.55 0.51
C HIS A 315 -11.78 -13.28 -0.34
N PHE A 316 -11.41 -12.12 0.24
CA PHE A 316 -11.28 -10.86 -0.44
C PHE A 316 -9.91 -10.24 -0.13
N TYR A 317 -9.14 -9.90 -1.15
CA TYR A 317 -7.75 -9.47 -0.99
C TYR A 317 -7.53 -7.98 -1.24
N GLY A 318 -8.51 -7.32 -1.84
CA GLY A 318 -8.49 -5.89 -2.09
C GLY A 318 -9.39 -5.50 -3.27
N GLY A 319 -9.82 -4.25 -3.30
CA GLY A 319 -10.69 -3.68 -4.33
C GLY A 319 -9.95 -2.91 -5.42
N CYS A 320 -8.62 -2.80 -5.32
CA CYS A 320 -7.82 -2.12 -6.33
C CYS A 320 -6.39 -2.68 -6.38
N ALA A 321 -5.66 -2.37 -7.47
CA ALA A 321 -4.27 -2.80 -7.67
C ALA A 321 -3.33 -2.28 -6.55
N CYS A 322 -3.67 -1.18 -5.92
CA CYS A 322 -2.96 -0.64 -4.77
C CYS A 322 -3.04 -1.52 -3.51
N GLU A 323 -3.91 -2.51 -3.48
CA GLU A 323 -4.12 -3.45 -2.36
C GLU A 323 -3.67 -4.86 -2.71
N SER A 324 -3.94 -5.32 -3.95
CA SER A 324 -3.71 -6.71 -4.36
C SER A 324 -3.24 -6.86 -5.82
N GLY A 325 -2.79 -5.80 -6.47
CA GLY A 325 -2.37 -5.80 -7.88
C GLY A 325 -1.03 -6.50 -8.15
N LEU A 326 -0.35 -7.00 -7.11
CA LEU A 326 0.84 -7.84 -7.22
C LEU A 326 0.58 -9.20 -6.58
N PRO A 327 1.18 -10.28 -7.08
CA PRO A 327 0.93 -11.64 -6.60
C PRO A 327 1.61 -11.94 -5.25
N ILE A 328 1.47 -11.03 -4.27
CA ILE A 328 2.07 -11.17 -2.92
C ILE A 328 1.53 -12.37 -2.14
N HIS A 329 0.34 -12.86 -2.52
CA HIS A 329 -0.27 -14.05 -1.92
C HIS A 329 0.19 -15.37 -2.57
N GLN A 330 0.84 -15.31 -3.74
CA GLN A 330 1.36 -16.48 -4.44
C GLN A 330 2.75 -16.83 -3.91
N ILE A 331 2.84 -17.87 -3.08
CA ILE A 331 4.09 -18.32 -2.49
C ILE A 331 4.72 -19.38 -3.39
N LYS A 332 5.91 -19.09 -3.94
CA LYS A 332 6.64 -20.03 -4.80
C LYS A 332 7.00 -21.30 -4.02
N GLY A 333 6.57 -22.46 -4.55
CA GLY A 333 6.88 -23.77 -3.96
C GLY A 333 6.11 -24.12 -2.69
N GLY A 334 5.05 -23.38 -2.35
CA GLY A 334 4.24 -23.65 -1.17
C GLY A 334 2.77 -23.29 -1.34
N PRO A 335 1.93 -23.51 -0.31
CA PRO A 335 0.54 -23.11 -0.35
C PRO A 335 0.43 -21.59 -0.49
N GLN A 336 -0.59 -21.12 -1.25
CA GLN A 336 -0.89 -19.70 -1.37
C GLN A 336 -1.23 -19.09 -0.01
N SER A 337 -0.98 -17.78 0.14
CA SER A 337 -1.34 -17.03 1.32
C SER A 337 -2.68 -16.29 1.13
N ASN A 338 -3.11 -15.56 2.16
CA ASN A 338 -4.25 -14.65 2.14
C ASN A 338 -4.08 -13.54 3.18
N ASN A 339 -4.98 -12.56 3.20
CA ASN A 339 -4.90 -11.43 4.12
C ASN A 339 -4.96 -11.83 5.60
N VAL A 340 -5.60 -12.95 5.94
CA VAL A 340 -5.66 -13.46 7.32
C VAL A 340 -4.30 -13.98 7.76
N GLU A 341 -3.59 -14.70 6.89
CA GLU A 341 -2.22 -15.16 7.17
C GLU A 341 -1.27 -13.95 7.33
N PHE A 342 -1.41 -12.91 6.50
CA PHE A 342 -0.64 -11.67 6.67
C PHE A 342 -0.93 -11.01 8.02
N GLY A 343 -2.21 -10.88 8.41
CA GLY A 343 -2.57 -10.38 9.73
C GLY A 343 -1.99 -11.22 10.86
N ALA A 344 -2.04 -12.56 10.73
CA ALA A 344 -1.50 -13.48 11.72
C ALA A 344 0.01 -13.35 11.96
N MET A 345 0.75 -12.80 11.00
CA MET A 345 2.19 -12.52 11.16
C MET A 345 2.47 -11.47 12.25
N ALA A 346 1.43 -10.78 12.75
CA ALA A 346 1.53 -9.98 13.97
C ALA A 346 1.90 -10.82 15.20
N ALA A 347 1.47 -12.08 15.27
CA ALA A 347 1.69 -12.93 16.45
C ALA A 347 3.19 -13.03 16.83
N PRO A 348 3.51 -12.92 18.14
CA PRO A 348 2.61 -12.81 19.30
C PRO A 348 2.24 -11.37 19.72
N ARG A 349 2.57 -10.35 18.91
CA ARG A 349 2.31 -8.92 19.19
C ARG A 349 0.80 -8.65 19.28
N PRO A 350 0.35 -7.68 20.09
CA PRO A 350 -1.06 -7.32 20.20
C PRO A 350 -1.69 -6.96 18.85
N MET A 351 -2.85 -7.54 18.53
CA MET A 351 -3.64 -7.24 17.34
C MET A 351 -5.13 -7.18 17.67
N LEU A 352 -5.78 -6.10 17.23
CA LEU A 352 -7.23 -5.98 17.22
C LEU A 352 -7.73 -6.01 15.78
N VAL A 353 -8.56 -6.98 15.44
CA VAL A 353 -9.28 -7.01 14.16
C VAL A 353 -10.64 -6.33 14.36
N ILE A 354 -10.90 -5.24 13.63
CA ILE A 354 -12.22 -4.59 13.64
C ILE A 354 -12.93 -4.97 12.34
N SER A 355 -14.13 -5.54 12.48
CA SER A 355 -14.96 -6.05 11.37
C SER A 355 -16.39 -5.52 11.47
N ASP A 356 -17.11 -5.51 10.35
CA ASP A 356 -18.52 -5.12 10.34
C ASP A 356 -19.41 -6.13 9.58
N GLY A 357 -20.71 -5.90 9.61
CA GLY A 357 -21.68 -6.83 9.05
C GLY A 357 -22.06 -6.57 7.60
N THR A 358 -21.50 -5.53 6.94
CA THR A 358 -21.96 -5.09 5.63
C THR A 358 -20.92 -5.28 4.51
N ASP A 359 -19.71 -5.68 4.87
CA ASP A 359 -18.62 -5.90 3.90
C ASP A 359 -18.06 -7.33 3.96
N TRP A 360 -16.93 -7.56 3.30
CA TRP A 360 -16.23 -8.85 3.26
C TRP A 360 -15.69 -9.31 4.61
N THR A 361 -15.77 -8.50 5.66
CA THR A 361 -15.36 -8.87 7.03
C THR A 361 -16.52 -9.39 7.89
N GLN A 362 -17.72 -9.52 7.33
CA GLN A 362 -18.93 -9.92 8.06
C GLN A 362 -18.82 -11.29 8.76
N ASN A 363 -17.99 -12.18 8.25
CA ASN A 363 -17.80 -13.52 8.83
C ASN A 363 -16.56 -13.63 9.74
N THR A 364 -15.85 -12.54 9.98
CA THR A 364 -14.64 -12.55 10.82
C THR A 364 -14.83 -13.24 12.16
N PRO A 365 -15.92 -13.05 12.93
CA PRO A 365 -16.10 -13.72 14.19
C PRO A 365 -16.20 -15.26 14.11
N LYS A 366 -16.64 -15.78 12.97
CA LYS A 366 -16.91 -17.21 12.79
C LYS A 366 -15.81 -17.93 12.01
N ILE A 367 -15.08 -17.24 11.14
CA ILE A 367 -14.11 -17.82 10.20
C ILE A 367 -12.69 -17.36 10.54
N GLU A 368 -12.39 -16.09 10.36
CA GLU A 368 -11.02 -15.57 10.41
C GLU A 368 -10.49 -15.48 11.85
N PHE A 369 -11.29 -14.98 12.78
CA PHE A 369 -10.86 -14.79 14.17
C PHE A 369 -10.55 -16.10 14.90
N PRO A 370 -11.36 -17.17 14.81
CA PRO A 370 -11.00 -18.46 15.39
C PRO A 370 -9.70 -19.03 14.82
N TRP A 371 -9.42 -18.80 13.55
CA TRP A 371 -8.17 -19.21 12.93
C TRP A 371 -6.98 -18.42 13.47
N LEU A 372 -7.12 -17.09 13.60
CA LEU A 372 -6.09 -16.23 14.20
C LEU A 372 -5.76 -16.68 15.63
N LYS A 373 -6.77 -17.05 16.43
CA LYS A 373 -6.59 -17.58 17.78
C LYS A 373 -5.71 -18.83 17.79
N LYS A 374 -5.87 -19.74 16.82
CA LYS A 374 -5.02 -20.93 16.71
C LYS A 374 -3.56 -20.56 16.47
N ILE A 375 -3.28 -19.54 15.65
CA ILE A 375 -1.91 -19.07 15.42
C ILE A 375 -1.32 -18.45 16.69
N TYR A 376 -2.08 -17.60 17.38
CA TYR A 376 -1.62 -17.01 18.65
C TYR A 376 -1.43 -18.06 19.75
N ALA A 377 -2.19 -19.17 19.72
CA ALA A 377 -2.03 -20.31 20.62
C ALA A 377 -0.67 -20.99 20.47
N LEU A 378 -0.05 -20.99 19.29
CA LEU A 378 1.31 -21.51 19.08
C LEU A 378 2.36 -20.79 19.94
N TYR A 379 2.03 -19.58 20.42
CA TYR A 379 2.89 -18.79 21.33
C TYR A 379 2.38 -18.79 22.78
N GLY A 380 1.23 -19.41 23.07
CA GLY A 380 0.54 -19.27 24.36
C GLY A 380 0.01 -17.85 24.62
N MET A 381 -0.29 -17.11 23.55
CA MET A 381 -0.62 -15.66 23.60
C MET A 381 -1.98 -15.35 22.95
N GLU A 382 -2.96 -16.22 23.09
CA GLU A 382 -4.31 -16.06 22.52
C GLU A 382 -5.02 -14.79 23.00
N LYS A 383 -4.58 -14.25 24.14
CA LYS A 383 -5.11 -12.98 24.68
C LYS A 383 -4.67 -11.76 23.89
N ASN A 384 -3.59 -11.88 23.12
CA ASN A 384 -3.02 -10.78 22.35
C ASN A 384 -3.76 -10.54 21.04
N VAL A 385 -4.69 -11.40 20.64
CA VAL A 385 -5.55 -11.15 19.48
C VAL A 385 -6.99 -11.00 19.93
N GLU A 386 -7.59 -9.87 19.54
CA GLU A 386 -8.98 -9.51 19.84
C GLU A 386 -9.76 -9.24 18.55
N ASN A 387 -11.07 -9.42 18.59
CA ASN A 387 -11.97 -9.01 17.49
C ASN A 387 -13.11 -8.19 18.07
N VAL A 388 -13.34 -7.02 17.50
CA VAL A 388 -14.58 -6.24 17.69
C VAL A 388 -15.35 -6.28 16.38
N HIS A 389 -16.52 -6.93 16.43
CA HIS A 389 -17.43 -7.03 15.31
C HIS A 389 -18.64 -6.13 15.50
N LEU A 390 -18.93 -5.31 14.51
CA LEU A 390 -20.02 -4.31 14.53
C LEU A 390 -21.04 -4.68 13.44
N PRO A 391 -22.02 -5.56 13.75
CA PRO A 391 -22.86 -6.20 12.73
C PRO A 391 -23.78 -5.23 11.97
N THR A 392 -24.05 -4.06 12.51
CA THR A 392 -24.92 -3.02 11.92
C THR A 392 -24.15 -1.83 11.34
N ASP A 393 -22.84 -1.78 11.56
CA ASP A 393 -21.99 -0.72 10.99
C ASP A 393 -21.71 -0.98 9.51
N VAL A 394 -21.44 0.10 8.78
CA VAL A 394 -21.10 0.07 7.36
C VAL A 394 -19.59 0.20 7.15
N HIS A 395 -19.12 -0.10 5.93
CA HIS A 395 -17.71 -0.03 5.56
C HIS A 395 -17.14 1.39 5.68
N ASN A 396 -16.55 1.70 6.83
CA ASN A 396 -15.90 2.98 7.13
C ASN A 396 -14.95 2.83 8.33
N TYR A 397 -14.34 3.95 8.77
CA TYR A 397 -13.69 4.04 10.08
C TYR A 397 -14.51 4.96 11.00
N GLY A 398 -15.82 4.68 11.10
CA GLY A 398 -16.78 5.44 11.90
C GLY A 398 -16.49 5.41 13.40
N TYR A 399 -17.28 6.17 14.16
CA TYR A 399 -17.10 6.37 15.59
C TYR A 399 -16.97 5.05 16.38
N ASN A 400 -17.88 4.08 16.16
CA ASN A 400 -17.87 2.81 16.89
C ASN A 400 -16.55 2.03 16.69
N LYS A 401 -15.99 2.06 15.48
CA LYS A 401 -14.71 1.43 15.16
C LYS A 401 -13.55 2.18 15.81
N ARG A 402 -13.63 3.54 15.84
CA ARG A 402 -12.59 4.35 16.47
C ARG A 402 -12.51 4.15 17.97
N ILE A 403 -13.65 4.10 18.68
CA ILE A 403 -13.64 3.86 20.14
C ILE A 403 -13.09 2.49 20.51
N ALA A 404 -13.37 1.44 19.71
CA ALA A 404 -12.76 0.12 19.90
C ALA A 404 -11.23 0.17 19.77
N MET A 405 -10.74 0.88 18.76
CA MET A 405 -9.31 1.08 18.54
C MET A 405 -8.67 1.92 19.66
N TYR A 406 -9.33 3.02 20.11
CA TYR A 406 -8.81 3.85 21.20
C TYR A 406 -8.64 3.05 22.49
N ASP A 407 -9.63 2.26 22.84
CA ASP A 407 -9.58 1.42 24.05
C ASP A 407 -8.42 0.40 23.96
N PHE A 408 -8.31 -0.28 22.82
CA PHE A 408 -7.25 -1.26 22.61
C PHE A 408 -5.86 -0.63 22.70
N VAL A 409 -5.63 0.47 21.98
CA VAL A 409 -4.34 1.16 21.97
C VAL A 409 -4.01 1.74 23.35
N ALA A 410 -5.03 2.30 24.05
CA ALA A 410 -4.84 2.83 25.40
C ALA A 410 -4.38 1.75 26.39
N ARG A 411 -4.99 0.58 26.34
CA ARG A 411 -4.60 -0.54 27.23
C ARG A 411 -3.19 -1.02 26.98
N HIS A 412 -2.79 -1.16 25.70
CA HIS A 412 -1.48 -1.72 25.35
C HIS A 412 -0.33 -0.71 25.43
N PHE A 413 -0.60 0.56 25.14
CA PHE A 413 0.42 1.61 25.15
C PHE A 413 0.37 2.52 26.38
N ALA A 414 -0.51 2.21 27.33
CA ALA A 414 -0.72 2.97 28.56
C ALA A 414 -1.04 4.46 28.29
N LEU A 415 -1.95 4.72 27.34
CA LEU A 415 -2.38 6.08 27.01
C LEU A 415 -3.36 6.62 28.06
N LYS A 416 -3.48 7.95 28.11
CA LYS A 416 -4.34 8.66 29.07
C LYS A 416 -5.75 8.81 28.50
N ASP A 417 -6.49 7.71 28.34
CA ASP A 417 -7.81 7.69 27.72
C ASP A 417 -8.89 8.48 28.50
N LYS A 418 -8.73 8.63 29.82
CA LYS A 418 -9.67 9.40 30.67
C LYS A 418 -9.82 10.86 30.23
N ILE A 419 -8.81 11.45 29.61
CA ILE A 419 -8.85 12.86 29.20
C ILE A 419 -9.71 13.11 27.95
N VAL A 420 -10.07 12.06 27.24
CA VAL A 420 -10.94 12.08 26.05
C VAL A 420 -12.23 11.30 26.29
N LYS A 421 -12.61 11.11 27.56
CA LYS A 421 -13.88 10.50 27.95
C LYS A 421 -14.78 11.54 28.63
N ASP A 422 -16.06 11.47 28.35
CA ASP A 422 -17.07 12.28 28.99
C ASP A 422 -17.33 11.81 30.45
N LYS A 423 -18.26 12.50 31.15
CA LYS A 423 -18.63 12.17 32.54
C LYS A 423 -19.23 10.78 32.67
N THR A 424 -19.71 10.17 31.61
CA THR A 424 -20.28 8.80 31.61
C THR A 424 -19.21 7.75 31.30
N GLY A 425 -17.99 8.15 31.02
CA GLY A 425 -16.87 7.26 30.64
C GLY A 425 -16.83 6.87 29.17
N LYS A 426 -17.66 7.47 28.29
CA LYS A 426 -17.66 7.28 26.85
C LYS A 426 -16.62 8.18 26.20
N PHE A 427 -15.95 7.69 25.15
CA PHE A 427 -15.05 8.51 24.35
C PHE A 427 -15.80 9.70 23.74
N ASP A 428 -15.22 10.87 23.86
CA ASP A 428 -15.76 12.15 23.36
C ASP A 428 -14.76 12.81 22.42
N GLU A 429 -15.14 12.90 21.16
CA GLU A 429 -14.33 13.52 20.10
C GLU A 429 -14.71 15.00 19.86
N SER A 430 -15.67 15.56 20.61
CA SER A 430 -16.19 16.93 20.40
C SER A 430 -15.13 18.02 20.57
N GLY A 431 -14.09 17.74 21.35
CA GLY A 431 -12.95 18.66 21.53
C GLY A 431 -11.88 18.56 20.42
N VAL A 432 -12.15 17.86 19.32
CA VAL A 432 -11.25 17.79 18.17
C VAL A 432 -11.62 18.85 17.13
N THR A 433 -10.65 19.64 16.70
CA THR A 433 -10.80 20.57 15.59
C THR A 433 -10.59 19.84 14.27
N ILE A 434 -11.58 19.89 13.38
CA ILE A 434 -11.47 19.41 12.00
C ILE A 434 -10.95 20.57 11.14
N GLU A 435 -9.78 20.38 10.58
CA GLU A 435 -9.13 21.36 9.71
C GLU A 435 -9.57 21.17 8.27
N PRO A 436 -9.78 22.26 7.50
CA PRO A 436 -9.95 22.15 6.05
C PRO A 436 -8.68 21.64 5.38
N ALA A 437 -8.80 20.94 4.27
CA ALA A 437 -7.68 20.32 3.54
C ALA A 437 -6.56 21.33 3.21
N VAL A 438 -6.93 22.57 2.89
CA VAL A 438 -5.98 23.65 2.55
C VAL A 438 -4.99 23.95 3.68
N GLU A 439 -5.39 23.79 4.95
CA GLU A 439 -4.49 23.96 6.10
C GLU A 439 -3.56 22.75 6.29
N MET A 440 -3.94 21.61 5.70
CA MET A 440 -3.19 20.37 5.77
C MET A 440 -2.25 20.16 4.57
N TYR A 441 -2.23 21.05 3.58
CA TYR A 441 -1.28 20.96 2.46
C TYR A 441 0.15 21.18 2.93
N THR A 442 0.98 20.19 2.75
CA THR A 442 2.39 20.21 3.17
C THR A 442 3.21 21.16 2.30
N PHE A 443 2.88 21.22 1.00
CA PHE A 443 3.54 22.09 0.02
C PHE A 443 2.88 23.46 -0.11
N GLY A 444 2.09 23.86 0.90
CA GLY A 444 1.40 25.15 0.97
C GLY A 444 0.22 25.27 0.00
N LYS A 445 -0.47 26.40 0.07
CA LYS A 445 -1.66 26.68 -0.78
C LYS A 445 -1.34 26.64 -2.28
N GLU A 446 -0.13 27.01 -2.65
CA GLU A 446 0.37 27.00 -4.03
C GLU A 446 0.77 25.57 -4.49
N LYS A 447 0.74 24.58 -3.62
CA LYS A 447 1.12 23.19 -3.87
C LYS A 447 2.48 23.06 -4.59
N ARG A 448 3.47 23.87 -4.16
CA ARG A 448 4.78 23.96 -4.80
C ARG A 448 5.73 22.89 -4.28
N LEU A 449 6.00 21.90 -5.11
CA LEU A 449 6.97 20.85 -4.82
C LEU A 449 8.41 21.39 -4.78
N PRO A 450 9.35 20.70 -4.06
CA PRO A 450 10.79 20.96 -4.17
C PRO A 450 11.31 20.82 -5.60
N GLU A 451 12.34 21.58 -5.95
CA GLU A 451 12.92 21.63 -7.31
C GLU A 451 13.42 20.27 -7.81
N ASN A 452 13.88 19.41 -6.89
CA ASN A 452 14.35 18.08 -7.23
C ASN A 452 13.21 17.04 -7.33
N ALA A 453 11.95 17.43 -7.19
CA ALA A 453 10.84 16.50 -7.28
C ALA A 453 10.74 15.90 -8.69
N ILE A 454 10.65 14.58 -8.75
CA ILE A 454 10.42 13.86 -10.01
C ILE A 454 8.94 13.80 -10.34
N HIS A 455 8.62 13.64 -11.62
CA HIS A 455 7.25 13.51 -12.09
C HIS A 455 7.07 12.26 -12.96
N GLY A 456 5.93 11.62 -12.78
CA GLY A 456 5.49 10.47 -13.56
C GLY A 456 6.16 9.15 -13.18
N VAL A 457 5.44 8.08 -13.49
CA VAL A 457 5.79 6.71 -13.08
C VAL A 457 7.08 6.19 -13.71
N GLU A 458 7.43 6.66 -14.89
CA GLU A 458 8.67 6.25 -15.57
C GLU A 458 9.93 6.78 -14.86
N ALA A 459 9.88 8.01 -14.35
CA ALA A 459 10.96 8.54 -13.52
C ALA A 459 11.04 7.77 -12.18
N LEU A 460 9.87 7.45 -11.57
CA LEU A 460 9.80 6.64 -10.36
C LEU A 460 10.43 5.26 -10.56
N ARG A 461 10.13 4.56 -11.67
CA ARG A 461 10.70 3.24 -11.96
C ARG A 461 12.23 3.29 -12.05
N ARG A 462 12.79 4.35 -12.65
CA ARG A 462 14.25 4.55 -12.68
C ARG A 462 14.84 4.72 -11.29
N VAL A 463 14.22 5.58 -10.45
CA VAL A 463 14.69 5.80 -9.08
C VAL A 463 14.61 4.52 -8.24
N ILE A 464 13.56 3.71 -8.39
CA ILE A 464 13.45 2.40 -7.73
C ILE A 464 14.57 1.45 -8.21
N GLN A 465 14.89 1.42 -9.49
CA GLN A 465 15.97 0.60 -10.02
C GLN A 465 17.35 1.05 -9.49
N ASP A 466 17.56 2.37 -9.41
CA ASP A 466 18.82 2.91 -8.88
C ASP A 466 18.97 2.63 -7.37
N ALA A 467 17.88 2.63 -6.61
CA ALA A 467 17.89 2.27 -5.21
C ALA A 467 18.28 0.80 -4.94
N LYS A 468 18.29 -0.06 -5.96
CA LYS A 468 18.71 -1.47 -5.89
C LYS A 468 20.21 -1.70 -6.22
N LYS A 469 20.86 -0.69 -6.78
CA LYS A 469 22.32 -0.71 -7.07
C LYS A 469 23.11 -0.33 -5.82
#